data_c91900a8fcea204d4f9c9cc9f0b51809
#
_entry.id   c91900a8fcea204d4f9c9cc9f0b51809
#
_cell.length_a   1.000
_cell.length_b   1.000
_cell.length_c   1.000
_cell.angle_alpha   90.00
_cell.angle_beta   90.00
_cell.angle_gamma   90.00
#
_symmetry.space_group_name_H-M   'P 1'
#
loop_
_entity.id
_entity.type
_entity.pdbx_description
1 polymer ?
#
loop_
_entity_poly.entity_id
_entity_poly.type
_entity_poly.pdbx_seq_one_letter_code
_entity_poly.pdbx_strand_id
1 'polypeptide(L)'
;YALTAEDFVNQGKYQVTHMPPTKAKKDWMEFINDFVISFGKKLIDIVHEYGKKAYVFYDDSWVGIEPYNDRFSEFGFDGIIKCVFSGYEARLCAGVDTKVHELRLHPYLFPVGLGGAPTFTEGGNPTRDAMQYWRNVRRALLREPIQRIGLGGYLHLTENYPDFCDYIEKVADEFRMLKSFHEKGKPWTLKTKVAVLHCWGKLRSWTLSGHFHETYMHNLIHINEALSGLPVDVDFIDFETARSGDLSRYKVIINAGKAGDAWSGGDNWKDVKVVEAITKWVYEWG
;
A
#
# COMPACT_ATOMS: atom_id res chain seq x y z
N TYR A 1 -0.07 -21.45 22.52
CA TYR A 1 0.85 -20.45 23.08
C TYR A 1 0.12 -19.50 24.02
N ALA A 2 0.74 -19.19 25.16
CA ALA A 2 0.32 -18.07 26.01
C ALA A 2 1.16 -16.87 25.58
N LEU A 3 0.56 -15.92 24.85
CA LEU A 3 1.21 -14.68 24.48
C LEU A 3 1.27 -13.75 25.70
N THR A 4 2.39 -13.12 25.89
CA THR A 4 2.61 -12.11 26.93
C THR A 4 2.67 -10.71 26.33
N ALA A 5 2.64 -9.67 27.15
CA ALA A 5 2.82 -8.30 26.68
C ALA A 5 4.16 -8.08 25.94
N GLU A 6 5.18 -8.87 26.24
CA GLU A 6 6.50 -8.79 25.61
C GLU A 6 6.49 -9.33 24.17
N ASP A 7 5.53 -10.19 23.84
CA ASP A 7 5.36 -10.70 22.47
C ASP A 7 4.75 -9.65 21.53
N PHE A 8 4.15 -8.60 22.08
CA PHE A 8 3.63 -7.48 21.31
C PHE A 8 4.65 -6.35 21.28
N VAL A 9 5.00 -5.94 20.11
CA VAL A 9 5.96 -4.86 19.93
C VAL A 9 5.48 -3.63 20.65
N ASN A 10 6.40 -2.97 21.33
CA ASN A 10 6.27 -1.65 21.93
C ASN A 10 5.43 -1.50 23.18
N GLN A 11 4.70 -2.45 23.63
CA GLN A 11 3.92 -2.29 24.85
C GLN A 11 3.27 -0.90 25.00
N GLY A 12 2.58 -0.44 23.96
CA GLY A 12 2.00 0.90 23.87
C GLY A 12 2.90 2.00 23.27
N LYS A 13 4.08 1.65 22.77
CA LYS A 13 5.02 2.59 22.11
C LYS A 13 5.22 2.25 20.64
N TYR A 14 4.17 1.88 19.94
CA TYR A 14 4.20 1.38 18.58
C TYR A 14 4.75 2.40 17.56
N GLN A 15 4.71 3.70 17.87
CA GLN A 15 5.28 4.73 17.02
C GLN A 15 6.80 4.66 16.88
N VAL A 16 7.45 4.07 17.84
CA VAL A 16 8.93 4.00 17.91
C VAL A 16 9.47 2.59 17.83
N THR A 17 8.60 1.68 17.42
CA THR A 17 9.00 0.29 17.46
C THR A 17 9.90 -0.13 16.30
N HIS A 18 10.85 -0.92 16.62
CA HIS A 18 11.73 -1.66 15.71
C HIS A 18 12.29 -2.87 16.43
N MET A 19 11.59 -3.28 17.44
CA MET A 19 11.97 -4.51 18.16
C MET A 19 11.53 -5.71 17.31
N PRO A 20 12.43 -6.69 17.12
CA PRO A 20 12.07 -7.91 16.45
C PRO A 20 10.99 -8.65 17.23
N PRO A 21 10.03 -9.30 16.55
CA PRO A 21 9.03 -10.10 17.24
C PRO A 21 9.66 -11.35 17.85
N THR A 22 9.13 -11.76 19.02
CA THR A 22 9.50 -13.03 19.62
C THR A 22 9.08 -14.21 18.74
N LYS A 23 9.63 -15.39 19.01
CA LYS A 23 9.22 -16.62 18.31
C LYS A 23 7.72 -16.86 18.47
N ALA A 24 7.17 -16.71 19.68
CA ALA A 24 5.75 -16.89 19.95
C ALA A 24 4.88 -15.93 19.13
N LYS A 25 5.32 -14.67 18.96
CA LYS A 25 4.63 -13.70 18.12
C LYS A 25 4.67 -14.10 16.64
N LYS A 26 5.81 -14.57 16.14
CA LYS A 26 5.94 -15.07 14.76
C LYS A 26 5.02 -16.25 14.50
N ASP A 27 5.03 -17.24 15.38
CA ASP A 27 4.17 -18.43 15.29
C ASP A 27 2.69 -18.04 15.34
N TRP A 28 2.32 -17.05 16.16
CA TRP A 28 0.97 -16.51 16.21
C TRP A 28 0.58 -15.84 14.89
N MET A 29 1.46 -15.07 14.29
CA MET A 29 1.21 -14.41 13.00
C MET A 29 1.02 -15.44 11.88
N GLU A 30 1.84 -16.47 11.82
CA GLU A 30 1.66 -17.57 10.85
C GLU A 30 0.32 -18.28 11.05
N PHE A 31 -0.03 -18.59 12.29
CA PHE A 31 -1.35 -19.17 12.60
C PHE A 31 -2.51 -18.28 12.14
N ILE A 32 -2.43 -16.96 12.40
CA ILE A 32 -3.46 -16.01 11.96
C ILE A 32 -3.52 -15.97 10.43
N ASN A 33 -2.37 -15.96 9.75
CA ASN A 33 -2.33 -16.00 8.29
C ASN A 33 -3.03 -17.25 7.75
N ASP A 34 -2.69 -18.43 8.26
CA ASP A 34 -3.31 -19.68 7.85
C ASP A 34 -4.82 -19.69 8.10
N PHE A 35 -5.23 -19.24 9.27
CA PHE A 35 -6.64 -19.16 9.64
C PHE A 35 -7.42 -18.23 8.73
N VAL A 36 -6.94 -16.99 8.55
CA VAL A 36 -7.65 -15.96 7.77
C VAL A 36 -7.69 -16.34 6.28
N ILE A 37 -6.58 -16.85 5.73
CA ILE A 37 -6.57 -17.33 4.33
C ILE A 37 -7.56 -18.47 4.14
N SER A 38 -7.48 -19.50 4.98
CA SER A 38 -8.34 -20.67 4.83
C SER A 38 -9.82 -20.35 4.98
N PHE A 39 -10.16 -19.45 5.91
CA PHE A 39 -11.53 -18.99 6.12
C PHE A 39 -11.99 -18.08 4.97
N GLY A 40 -11.20 -17.08 4.62
CA GLY A 40 -11.53 -16.14 3.55
C GLY A 40 -11.69 -16.85 2.21
N LYS A 41 -10.78 -17.78 1.89
CA LYS A 41 -10.87 -18.56 0.66
C LYS A 41 -12.20 -19.32 0.54
N LYS A 42 -12.69 -19.94 1.62
CA LYS A 42 -14.00 -20.63 1.61
C LYS A 42 -15.14 -19.69 1.24
N LEU A 43 -15.13 -18.46 1.75
CA LEU A 43 -16.15 -17.46 1.42
C LEU A 43 -16.06 -17.03 -0.06
N ILE A 44 -14.84 -16.85 -0.55
CA ILE A 44 -14.60 -16.45 -1.93
C ILE A 44 -15.00 -17.59 -2.88
N ASP A 45 -14.66 -18.82 -2.57
CA ASP A 45 -15.05 -19.99 -3.36
C ASP A 45 -16.58 -20.06 -3.50
N ILE A 46 -17.35 -19.84 -2.42
CA ILE A 46 -18.81 -19.74 -2.47
C ILE A 46 -19.27 -18.63 -3.44
N VAL A 47 -18.66 -17.44 -3.36
CA VAL A 47 -19.00 -16.33 -4.28
C VAL A 47 -18.76 -16.75 -5.74
N HIS A 48 -17.66 -17.45 -6.00
CA HIS A 48 -17.30 -17.93 -7.33
C HIS A 48 -18.24 -19.05 -7.83
N GLU A 49 -18.73 -19.93 -6.97
CA GLU A 49 -19.74 -20.95 -7.30
C GLU A 49 -21.03 -20.32 -7.87
N TYR A 50 -21.39 -19.12 -7.41
CA TYR A 50 -22.51 -18.36 -7.98
C TYR A 50 -22.13 -17.51 -9.20
N GLY A 51 -20.96 -17.69 -9.79
CA GLY A 51 -20.47 -16.93 -10.94
C GLY A 51 -20.24 -15.44 -10.63
N LYS A 52 -20.07 -15.08 -9.36
CA LYS A 52 -19.83 -13.69 -8.94
C LYS A 52 -18.35 -13.45 -8.68
N LYS A 53 -17.97 -12.17 -8.61
CA LYS A 53 -16.60 -11.75 -8.32
C LYS A 53 -16.50 -11.27 -6.87
N ALA A 54 -15.39 -11.63 -6.25
CA ALA A 54 -15.05 -11.21 -4.90
C ALA A 54 -14.01 -10.09 -4.91
N TYR A 55 -14.33 -8.97 -4.28
CA TYR A 55 -13.41 -7.85 -4.11
C TYR A 55 -13.18 -7.61 -2.64
N VAL A 56 -11.94 -7.28 -2.28
CA VAL A 56 -11.61 -6.89 -0.92
C VAL A 56 -11.38 -5.40 -0.85
N PHE A 57 -12.04 -4.77 0.12
CA PHE A 57 -11.72 -3.41 0.52
C PHE A 57 -10.57 -3.45 1.51
N TYR A 58 -9.49 -2.77 1.17
CA TYR A 58 -8.27 -2.83 1.93
C TYR A 58 -7.91 -1.46 2.47
N ASP A 59 -8.25 -1.27 3.70
CA ASP A 59 -7.83 -0.11 4.45
C ASP A 59 -6.70 -0.48 5.43
N ASP A 60 -6.27 0.43 6.22
CA ASP A 60 -4.98 0.49 6.87
C ASP A 60 -4.53 -0.72 7.69
N SER A 61 -5.37 -1.65 8.12
CA SER A 61 -4.87 -2.50 9.19
C SER A 61 -5.63 -3.79 9.41
N TRP A 62 -5.43 -4.68 8.52
CA TRP A 62 -5.81 -6.05 8.81
C TRP A 62 -4.66 -6.75 9.52
N VAL A 63 -4.88 -7.12 10.77
CA VAL A 63 -3.92 -7.89 11.53
C VAL A 63 -3.74 -9.26 10.86
N GLY A 64 -2.52 -9.54 10.46
CA GLY A 64 -2.11 -10.83 9.97
C GLY A 64 -1.97 -10.94 8.47
N ILE A 65 -2.86 -10.36 7.67
CA ILE A 65 -2.75 -10.41 6.20
C ILE A 65 -2.92 -9.04 5.61
N GLU A 66 -1.93 -8.64 4.86
CA GLU A 66 -1.88 -7.40 4.13
C GLU A 66 -1.67 -7.70 2.63
N PRO A 67 -2.12 -6.83 1.70
CA PRO A 67 -2.06 -7.10 0.26
C PRO A 67 -0.66 -7.33 -0.26
N TYR A 68 0.34 -6.84 0.45
CA TYR A 68 1.75 -7.00 0.10
C TYR A 68 2.39 -8.21 0.77
N ASN A 69 1.60 -8.99 1.49
CA ASN A 69 2.01 -10.31 1.90
C ASN A 69 2.05 -11.20 0.65
N ASP A 70 3.12 -11.94 0.49
CA ASP A 70 3.32 -12.89 -0.61
C ASP A 70 2.23 -13.97 -0.70
N ARG A 71 1.51 -14.19 0.39
CA ARG A 71 0.38 -15.13 0.48
C ARG A 71 -0.98 -14.51 0.14
N PHE A 72 -1.05 -13.22 -0.19
CA PHE A 72 -2.34 -12.56 -0.48
C PHE A 72 -3.09 -13.22 -1.65
N SER A 73 -2.38 -13.65 -2.68
CA SER A 73 -2.96 -14.32 -3.85
C SER A 73 -3.67 -15.65 -3.51
N GLU A 74 -3.31 -16.29 -2.40
CA GLU A 74 -3.95 -17.54 -1.95
C GLU A 74 -5.44 -17.39 -1.63
N PHE A 75 -5.91 -16.17 -1.33
CA PHE A 75 -7.34 -15.90 -1.14
C PHE A 75 -8.17 -16.12 -2.39
N GLY A 76 -7.64 -15.76 -3.56
CA GLY A 76 -8.36 -15.81 -4.82
C GLY A 76 -9.30 -14.62 -5.08
N PHE A 77 -9.08 -13.46 -4.45
CA PHE A 77 -9.83 -12.25 -4.78
C PHE A 77 -9.66 -11.84 -6.24
N ASP A 78 -10.75 -11.39 -6.88
CA ASP A 78 -10.72 -10.86 -8.24
C ASP A 78 -10.16 -9.44 -8.31
N GLY A 79 -10.19 -8.73 -7.22
CA GLY A 79 -9.64 -7.39 -7.16
C GLY A 79 -9.54 -6.82 -5.76
N ILE A 80 -8.78 -5.75 -5.69
CA ILE A 80 -8.53 -4.99 -4.47
C ILE A 80 -9.08 -3.58 -4.62
N ILE A 81 -9.64 -3.05 -3.53
CA ILE A 81 -10.08 -1.67 -3.40
C ILE A 81 -9.25 -1.01 -2.30
N LYS A 82 -8.54 0.05 -2.65
CA LYS A 82 -7.67 0.78 -1.72
C LYS A 82 -8.11 2.23 -1.59
N CYS A 83 -8.18 2.70 -0.37
CA CYS A 83 -8.30 4.13 -0.07
C CYS A 83 -6.99 4.85 -0.38
N VAL A 84 -7.07 5.98 -1.05
CA VAL A 84 -5.88 6.68 -1.49
C VAL A 84 -5.98 8.19 -1.29
N PHE A 85 -4.89 8.77 -0.83
CA PHE A 85 -4.69 10.21 -0.67
C PHE A 85 -3.53 10.70 -1.51
N SER A 86 -2.70 9.78 -1.96
CA SER A 86 -1.38 10.08 -2.49
C SER A 86 -0.97 9.06 -3.56
N GLY A 87 0.07 9.36 -4.28
CA GLY A 87 0.65 8.47 -5.26
C GLY A 87 1.26 7.22 -4.65
N TYR A 88 1.75 7.30 -3.43
CA TYR A 88 2.27 6.18 -2.67
C TYR A 88 1.25 5.03 -2.56
N GLU A 89 0.06 5.33 -2.08
CA GLU A 89 -1.01 4.34 -1.90
C GLU A 89 -1.53 3.80 -3.22
N ALA A 90 -1.58 4.65 -4.26
CA ALA A 90 -1.94 4.20 -5.61
C ALA A 90 -0.93 3.19 -6.16
N ARG A 91 0.38 3.45 -5.97
CA ARG A 91 1.44 2.51 -6.36
C ARG A 91 1.37 1.21 -5.58
N LEU A 92 1.15 1.28 -4.29
CA LEU A 92 0.99 0.08 -3.47
C LEU A 92 -0.21 -0.74 -3.93
N CYS A 93 -1.35 -0.10 -4.24
CA CYS A 93 -2.50 -0.79 -4.79
C CYS A 93 -2.17 -1.50 -6.10
N ALA A 94 -1.51 -0.80 -7.02
CA ALA A 94 -1.13 -1.36 -8.31
C ALA A 94 -0.15 -2.54 -8.22
N GLY A 95 0.66 -2.59 -7.15
CA GLY A 95 1.62 -3.67 -6.90
C GLY A 95 1.02 -4.96 -6.32
N VAL A 96 -0.25 -4.97 -5.96
CA VAL A 96 -0.90 -6.18 -5.43
C VAL A 96 -1.22 -7.14 -6.57
N ASP A 97 -0.90 -8.43 -6.38
CA ASP A 97 -1.19 -9.47 -7.37
C ASP A 97 -2.69 -9.80 -7.43
N THR A 98 -3.41 -9.04 -8.22
CA THR A 98 -4.83 -9.23 -8.49
C THR A 98 -5.20 -8.73 -9.90
N LYS A 99 -6.38 -9.12 -10.40
CA LYS A 99 -6.85 -8.76 -11.74
C LYS A 99 -7.38 -7.32 -11.83
N VAL A 100 -7.93 -6.82 -10.76
CA VAL A 100 -8.57 -5.49 -10.73
C VAL A 100 -8.05 -4.69 -9.56
N HIS A 101 -7.57 -3.49 -9.85
CA HIS A 101 -7.16 -2.50 -8.86
C HIS A 101 -8.13 -1.33 -8.91
N GLU A 102 -8.74 -1.03 -7.78
CA GLU A 102 -9.65 0.09 -7.62
C GLU A 102 -9.13 1.04 -6.55
N LEU A 103 -9.13 2.33 -6.86
CA LEU A 103 -8.82 3.38 -5.91
C LEU A 103 -10.09 4.04 -5.42
N ARG A 104 -10.22 4.18 -4.11
CA ARG A 104 -11.22 5.03 -3.47
C ARG A 104 -10.60 6.38 -3.16
N LEU A 105 -11.07 7.40 -3.87
CA LEU A 105 -10.52 8.74 -3.78
C LEU A 105 -10.99 9.44 -2.51
N HIS A 106 -10.07 10.13 -1.88
CA HIS A 106 -10.39 11.11 -0.85
C HIS A 106 -10.56 12.53 -1.44
N PRO A 107 -11.33 13.39 -0.78
CA PRO A 107 -11.99 13.13 0.49
C PRO A 107 -13.08 12.08 0.35
N TYR A 108 -13.21 11.22 1.34
CA TYR A 108 -14.41 10.39 1.43
C TYR A 108 -15.60 11.25 1.76
N LEU A 109 -16.74 10.75 1.37
CA LEU A 109 -18.02 11.36 1.75
C LEU A 109 -18.32 11.10 3.23
N PHE A 110 -17.43 11.61 4.08
CA PHE A 110 -17.56 11.62 5.52
C PHE A 110 -17.61 13.06 6.02
N PRO A 111 -18.25 13.31 7.16
CA PRO A 111 -18.35 14.67 7.71
C PRO A 111 -17.00 15.30 8.01
N VAL A 112 -16.01 14.48 8.31
CA VAL A 112 -14.66 14.92 8.67
C VAL A 112 -13.66 14.25 7.74
N GLY A 113 -12.78 15.04 7.16
CA GLY A 113 -11.68 14.55 6.35
C GLY A 113 -10.55 13.96 7.19
N LEU A 114 -9.51 13.52 6.54
CA LEU A 114 -8.33 12.99 7.19
C LEU A 114 -7.66 14.01 8.12
N GLY A 115 -7.15 13.50 9.23
CA GLY A 115 -6.52 14.33 10.24
C GLY A 115 -7.51 15.20 11.02
N GLY A 116 -8.81 14.90 10.94
CA GLY A 116 -9.85 15.64 11.65
C GLY A 116 -10.22 16.97 11.01
N ALA A 117 -9.71 17.31 9.84
CA ALA A 117 -10.08 18.53 9.13
C ALA A 117 -11.50 18.44 8.57
N PRO A 118 -12.35 19.46 8.75
CA PRO A 118 -13.69 19.48 8.17
C PRO A 118 -13.64 19.43 6.64
N THR A 119 -14.42 18.55 6.04
CA THR A 119 -14.54 18.44 4.57
C THR A 119 -15.96 18.77 4.12
N PHE A 120 -16.95 18.01 4.57
CA PHE A 120 -18.36 18.21 4.24
C PHE A 120 -19.15 18.81 5.41
N THR A 121 -18.57 19.80 6.08
CA THR A 121 -19.20 20.53 7.20
C THR A 121 -19.04 22.03 7.00
N GLU A 122 -19.68 22.81 7.82
CA GLU A 122 -19.51 24.27 7.81
C GLU A 122 -18.03 24.66 7.95
N GLY A 123 -17.55 25.52 7.07
CA GLY A 123 -16.15 25.93 6.99
C GLY A 123 -15.24 24.96 6.22
N GLY A 124 -15.73 23.79 5.82
CA GLY A 124 -15.01 22.85 4.97
C GLY A 124 -15.03 23.24 3.49
N ASN A 125 -14.11 22.66 2.72
CA ASN A 125 -14.05 22.87 1.27
C ASN A 125 -13.71 21.54 0.57
N PRO A 126 -14.73 20.69 0.32
CA PRO A 126 -14.52 19.38 -0.27
C PRO A 126 -13.92 19.44 -1.69
N THR A 127 -14.26 20.46 -2.46
CA THR A 127 -13.69 20.65 -3.81
C THR A 127 -12.18 20.89 -3.75
N ARG A 128 -11.72 21.79 -2.89
CA ARG A 128 -10.28 22.07 -2.70
C ARG A 128 -9.55 20.80 -2.23
N ASP A 129 -10.12 20.07 -1.29
CA ASP A 129 -9.51 18.88 -0.74
C ASP A 129 -9.42 17.77 -1.82
N ALA A 130 -10.48 17.59 -2.62
CA ALA A 130 -10.47 16.68 -3.76
C ALA A 130 -9.41 17.07 -4.80
N MET A 131 -9.26 18.36 -5.10
CA MET A 131 -8.22 18.85 -6.02
C MET A 131 -6.82 18.53 -5.53
N GLN A 132 -6.57 18.66 -4.24
CA GLN A 132 -5.27 18.35 -3.64
C GLN A 132 -4.96 16.86 -3.71
N TYR A 133 -5.91 16.01 -3.31
CA TYR A 133 -5.72 14.56 -3.33
C TYR A 133 -5.59 14.01 -4.75
N TRP A 134 -6.45 14.45 -5.67
CA TRP A 134 -6.35 14.02 -7.06
C TRP A 134 -5.01 14.40 -7.70
N ARG A 135 -4.49 15.58 -7.41
CA ARG A 135 -3.17 16.01 -7.89
C ARG A 135 -2.07 15.03 -7.50
N ASN A 136 -2.13 14.51 -6.30
CA ASN A 136 -1.14 13.55 -5.80
C ASN A 136 -1.34 12.17 -6.42
N VAL A 137 -2.57 11.67 -6.43
CA VAL A 137 -2.93 10.34 -6.93
C VAL A 137 -2.65 10.21 -8.43
N ARG A 138 -3.06 11.19 -9.25
CA ARG A 138 -2.93 11.10 -10.70
C ARG A 138 -1.49 10.97 -11.20
N ARG A 139 -0.50 11.49 -10.44
CA ARG A 139 0.91 11.32 -10.79
C ARG A 139 1.33 9.86 -10.84
N ALA A 140 0.83 9.06 -9.91
CA ALA A 140 1.05 7.61 -9.94
C ALA A 140 0.29 6.95 -11.10
N LEU A 141 -0.93 7.39 -11.38
CA LEU A 141 -1.74 6.87 -12.49
C LEU A 141 -1.13 7.07 -13.87
N LEU A 142 -0.22 7.99 -14.03
CA LEU A 142 0.57 8.12 -15.27
C LEU A 142 1.49 6.92 -15.53
N ARG A 143 1.82 6.16 -14.50
CA ARG A 143 2.73 5.01 -14.56
C ARG A 143 2.03 3.70 -14.29
N GLU A 144 1.13 3.69 -13.33
CA GLU A 144 0.51 2.49 -12.80
C GLU A 144 -0.89 2.29 -13.38
N PRO A 145 -1.15 1.19 -14.10
CA PRO A 145 -2.47 0.90 -14.63
C PRO A 145 -3.43 0.57 -13.48
N ILE A 146 -4.44 1.39 -13.33
CA ILE A 146 -5.55 1.18 -12.39
C ILE A 146 -6.83 1.01 -13.21
N GLN A 147 -7.64 0.01 -12.87
CA GLN A 147 -8.83 -0.33 -13.66
C GLN A 147 -10.06 0.47 -13.25
N ARG A 148 -10.14 0.91 -11.99
CA ARG A 148 -11.31 1.61 -11.46
C ARG A 148 -10.93 2.71 -10.48
N ILE A 149 -11.75 3.74 -10.45
CA ILE A 149 -11.80 4.71 -9.37
C ILE A 149 -13.21 4.82 -8.83
N GLY A 150 -13.35 5.21 -7.60
CA GLY A 150 -14.65 5.45 -6.96
C GLY A 150 -14.54 6.42 -5.79
N LEU A 151 -15.69 6.81 -5.30
CA LEU A 151 -15.84 7.54 -4.04
C LEU A 151 -16.35 6.59 -2.97
N GLY A 152 -15.88 6.76 -1.75
CA GLY A 152 -16.39 6.05 -0.59
C GLY A 152 -17.14 6.97 0.35
N GLY A 153 -18.05 6.43 1.18
CA GLY A 153 -18.74 7.17 2.23
C GLY A 153 -20.22 7.49 1.92
N TYR A 154 -20.70 8.60 2.43
CA TYR A 154 -22.12 8.95 2.44
C TYR A 154 -22.46 9.92 1.31
N LEU A 155 -23.05 9.43 0.23
CA LEU A 155 -23.36 10.23 -0.96
C LEU A 155 -24.24 11.44 -0.68
N HIS A 156 -25.16 11.38 0.28
CA HIS A 156 -26.01 12.51 0.64
C HIS A 156 -25.23 13.76 1.09
N LEU A 157 -24.00 13.61 1.54
CA LEU A 157 -23.16 14.75 1.92
C LEU A 157 -22.83 15.67 0.74
N THR A 158 -22.92 15.18 -0.50
CA THR A 158 -22.64 15.99 -1.69
C THR A 158 -23.74 16.95 -2.07
N GLU A 159 -24.97 16.79 -1.53
CA GLU A 159 -26.15 17.55 -1.93
C GLU A 159 -25.97 19.08 -1.83
N ASN A 160 -25.19 19.53 -0.86
CA ASN A 160 -24.92 20.95 -0.65
C ASN A 160 -23.60 21.43 -1.28
N TYR A 161 -22.96 20.60 -2.10
CA TYR A 161 -21.65 20.89 -2.68
C TYR A 161 -21.60 20.60 -4.19
N PRO A 162 -22.37 21.36 -5.01
CA PRO A 162 -22.41 21.14 -6.46
C PRO A 162 -21.02 21.26 -7.11
N ASP A 163 -20.20 22.23 -6.69
CA ASP A 163 -18.84 22.40 -7.20
C ASP A 163 -17.96 21.18 -6.98
N PHE A 164 -18.17 20.45 -5.90
CA PHE A 164 -17.50 19.19 -5.66
C PHE A 164 -17.93 18.13 -6.68
N CYS A 165 -19.23 18.02 -6.95
CA CYS A 165 -19.76 17.07 -7.93
C CYS A 165 -19.21 17.37 -9.33
N ASP A 166 -19.23 18.64 -9.74
CA ASP A 166 -18.67 19.09 -11.03
C ASP A 166 -17.17 18.79 -11.15
N TYR A 167 -16.45 18.92 -10.05
CA TYR A 167 -15.04 18.57 -10.03
C TYR A 167 -14.81 17.07 -10.14
N ILE A 168 -15.60 16.25 -9.46
CA ILE A 168 -15.48 14.78 -9.53
C ILE A 168 -15.83 14.25 -10.93
N GLU A 169 -16.77 14.90 -11.65
CA GLU A 169 -17.01 14.58 -13.05
C GLU A 169 -15.75 14.77 -13.90
N LYS A 170 -15.08 15.91 -13.75
CA LYS A 170 -13.79 16.17 -14.44
C LYS A 170 -12.71 15.14 -14.08
N VAL A 171 -12.64 14.75 -12.80
CA VAL A 171 -11.72 13.69 -12.34
C VAL A 171 -12.05 12.36 -13.03
N ALA A 172 -13.33 12.01 -13.14
CA ALA A 172 -13.75 10.79 -13.81
C ALA A 172 -13.39 10.79 -15.31
N ASP A 173 -13.53 11.93 -15.99
CA ASP A 173 -13.15 12.07 -17.39
C ASP A 173 -11.63 11.99 -17.59
N GLU A 174 -10.86 12.67 -16.74
CA GLU A 174 -9.40 12.56 -16.76
C GLU A 174 -8.95 11.13 -16.51
N PHE A 175 -9.56 10.43 -15.57
CA PHE A 175 -9.26 9.02 -15.30
C PHE A 175 -9.57 8.12 -16.51
N ARG A 176 -10.72 8.29 -17.16
CA ARG A 176 -11.07 7.54 -18.39
C ARG A 176 -10.04 7.76 -19.49
N MET A 177 -9.56 8.99 -19.63
CA MET A 177 -8.50 9.34 -20.57
C MET A 177 -7.19 8.62 -20.23
N LEU A 178 -6.72 8.69 -18.97
CA LEU A 178 -5.51 8.01 -18.52
C LEU A 178 -5.60 6.50 -18.71
N LYS A 179 -6.73 5.92 -18.32
CA LYS A 179 -7.00 4.48 -18.53
C LYS A 179 -6.89 4.12 -20.01
N SER A 180 -7.47 4.92 -20.92
CA SER A 180 -7.39 4.67 -22.35
C SER A 180 -5.97 4.69 -22.89
N PHE A 181 -5.05 5.45 -22.29
CA PHE A 181 -3.65 5.43 -22.65
C PHE A 181 -2.97 4.11 -22.25
N HIS A 182 -3.24 3.62 -21.06
CA HIS A 182 -2.73 2.32 -20.61
C HIS A 182 -3.25 1.15 -21.44
N GLU A 183 -4.48 1.24 -21.95
CA GLU A 183 -5.05 0.23 -22.85
C GLU A 183 -4.37 0.22 -24.24
N LYS A 184 -3.82 1.35 -24.67
CA LYS A 184 -3.12 1.50 -25.96
C LYS A 184 -1.63 1.20 -25.90
N GLY A 185 -1.03 1.28 -24.73
CA GLY A 185 0.40 1.06 -24.59
C GLY A 185 0.90 1.25 -23.15
N LYS A 186 2.15 0.88 -22.96
CA LYS A 186 2.82 1.12 -21.68
C LYS A 186 3.40 2.52 -21.62
N PRO A 187 3.41 3.18 -20.49
CA PRO A 187 4.11 4.46 -20.32
C PRO A 187 5.59 4.31 -20.68
N TRP A 188 6.13 5.30 -21.35
CA TRP A 188 7.56 5.34 -21.57
C TRP A 188 8.26 5.71 -20.25
N THR A 189 9.28 4.95 -19.90
CA THR A 189 10.12 5.20 -18.75
C THR A 189 11.59 5.21 -19.14
N LEU A 190 12.42 5.81 -18.32
CA LEU A 190 13.86 5.67 -18.45
C LEU A 190 14.23 4.18 -18.22
N LYS A 191 15.26 3.71 -18.92
CA LYS A 191 15.78 2.33 -18.74
C LYS A 191 16.43 2.10 -17.36
N THR A 192 16.01 2.88 -16.38
CA THR A 192 16.48 2.80 -15.00
C THR A 192 15.39 2.20 -14.15
N LYS A 193 15.66 1.05 -13.60
CA LYS A 193 14.75 0.38 -12.68
C LYS A 193 15.19 0.64 -11.24
N VAL A 194 14.27 1.13 -10.43
CA VAL A 194 14.49 1.45 -9.02
C VAL A 194 13.78 0.41 -8.19
N ALA A 195 14.47 -0.16 -7.21
CA ALA A 195 13.86 -0.98 -6.17
C ALA A 195 13.71 -0.19 -4.88
N VAL A 196 12.57 -0.31 -4.23
CA VAL A 196 12.35 0.16 -2.86
C VAL A 196 12.25 -1.06 -1.96
N LEU A 197 13.21 -1.21 -1.04
CA LEU A 197 13.19 -2.25 -0.02
C LEU A 197 12.14 -1.91 1.03
N HIS A 198 11.30 -2.88 1.36
CA HIS A 198 10.26 -2.70 2.36
C HIS A 198 10.03 -3.98 3.19
N CYS A 199 9.49 -3.80 4.36
CA CYS A 199 8.96 -4.86 5.21
C CYS A 199 7.45 -4.71 5.43
N TRP A 200 6.76 -4.08 4.52
CA TRP A 200 5.32 -3.95 4.56
C TRP A 200 4.67 -5.34 4.61
N GLY A 201 3.53 -5.47 5.18
CA GLY A 201 2.85 -6.74 5.28
C GLY A 201 3.35 -7.62 6.41
N LYS A 202 4.63 -7.87 6.50
CA LYS A 202 5.21 -8.72 7.53
C LYS A 202 5.38 -8.04 8.88
N LEU A 203 5.59 -6.72 8.88
CA LEU A 203 5.88 -5.97 10.10
C LEU A 203 4.69 -5.20 10.64
N ARG A 204 3.72 -4.89 9.80
CA ARG A 204 2.58 -4.09 10.22
C ARG A 204 1.76 -4.73 11.32
N SER A 205 1.56 -6.02 11.25
CA SER A 205 0.90 -6.80 12.29
C SER A 205 1.67 -6.85 13.62
N TRP A 206 2.87 -6.30 13.69
CA TRP A 206 3.57 -6.11 14.95
C TRP A 206 2.98 -4.94 15.75
N THR A 207 2.34 -4.01 15.10
CA THR A 207 1.68 -2.90 15.78
C THR A 207 0.24 -3.28 16.13
N LEU A 208 -0.20 -2.91 17.31
CA LEU A 208 -1.55 -3.21 17.76
C LEU A 208 -2.59 -2.28 17.16
N SER A 209 -2.18 -1.07 16.77
CA SER A 209 -3.09 -0.02 16.31
C SER A 209 -3.45 -0.12 14.84
N GLY A 210 -2.59 -0.65 14.03
CA GLY A 210 -2.76 -0.63 12.59
C GLY A 210 -2.68 0.75 11.92
N HIS A 211 -2.51 1.81 12.65
CA HIS A 211 -2.37 3.17 12.14
C HIS A 211 -0.92 3.40 11.67
N PHE A 212 -0.65 3.07 10.41
CA PHE A 212 0.70 3.15 9.88
C PHE A 212 1.27 4.58 9.85
N HIS A 213 0.43 5.60 9.76
CA HIS A 213 0.84 6.99 9.83
C HIS A 213 1.31 7.43 11.23
N GLU A 214 1.02 6.64 12.25
CA GLU A 214 1.52 6.84 13.60
C GLU A 214 2.85 6.13 13.84
N THR A 215 3.36 5.42 12.85
CA THR A 215 4.65 4.72 12.86
C THR A 215 5.67 5.45 11.99
N TYR A 216 6.94 5.06 12.07
CA TYR A 216 8.00 5.70 11.28
C TYR A 216 8.00 5.34 9.78
N MET A 217 6.83 5.24 9.18
CA MET A 217 6.69 5.02 7.74
C MET A 217 6.83 6.29 6.89
N HIS A 218 6.93 7.45 7.49
CA HIS A 218 6.97 8.72 6.75
C HIS A 218 8.05 8.76 5.68
N ASN A 219 9.23 8.20 5.96
CA ASN A 219 10.30 8.15 4.97
C ASN A 219 9.91 7.32 3.75
N LEU A 220 9.27 6.17 3.94
CA LEU A 220 8.78 5.33 2.84
C LEU A 220 7.72 6.08 2.02
N ILE A 221 6.78 6.73 2.68
CA ILE A 221 5.72 7.52 2.03
C ILE A 221 6.34 8.65 1.20
N HIS A 222 7.23 9.45 1.79
CA HIS A 222 7.83 10.60 1.12
C HIS A 222 8.72 10.20 -0.06
N ILE A 223 9.48 9.13 0.06
CA ILE A 223 10.28 8.59 -1.05
C ILE A 223 9.37 8.15 -2.20
N ASN A 224 8.30 7.42 -1.91
CA ASN A 224 7.37 6.98 -2.93
C ASN A 224 6.62 8.13 -3.60
N GLU A 225 6.27 9.18 -2.85
CA GLU A 225 5.72 10.41 -3.41
C GLU A 225 6.71 11.10 -4.35
N ALA A 226 7.97 11.21 -3.95
CA ALA A 226 9.02 11.77 -4.80
C ALA A 226 9.21 10.95 -6.08
N LEU A 227 9.28 9.63 -5.98
CA LEU A 227 9.43 8.73 -7.12
C LEU A 227 8.24 8.78 -8.08
N SER A 228 7.04 9.09 -7.58
CA SER A 228 5.82 9.18 -8.41
C SER A 228 5.92 10.27 -9.49
N GLY A 229 6.75 11.29 -9.30
CA GLY A 229 6.99 12.34 -10.29
C GLY A 229 8.08 12.01 -11.30
N LEU A 230 8.83 10.94 -11.13
CA LEU A 230 9.96 10.59 -11.98
C LEU A 230 9.58 9.55 -13.04
N PRO A 231 10.14 9.64 -14.26
CA PRO A 231 9.89 8.69 -15.33
C PRO A 231 10.73 7.41 -15.17
N VAL A 232 10.69 6.79 -14.01
CA VAL A 232 11.43 5.55 -13.70
C VAL A 232 10.46 4.44 -13.31
N ASP A 233 10.83 3.20 -13.61
CA ASP A 233 10.10 2.04 -13.11
C ASP A 233 10.48 1.79 -11.66
N VAL A 234 9.50 1.58 -10.80
CA VAL A 234 9.70 1.32 -9.38
C VAL A 234 9.09 -0.02 -9.03
N ASP A 235 9.94 -0.92 -8.54
CA ASP A 235 9.50 -2.18 -7.94
C ASP A 235 9.60 -2.07 -6.41
N PHE A 236 8.63 -2.63 -5.73
CA PHE A 236 8.69 -2.84 -4.29
C PHE A 236 9.22 -4.24 -4.05
N ILE A 237 10.36 -4.36 -3.39
CA ILE A 237 10.99 -5.65 -3.11
C ILE A 237 11.15 -5.86 -1.61
N ASP A 238 10.96 -7.08 -1.17
CA ASP A 238 11.18 -7.45 0.21
C ASP A 238 12.61 -7.97 0.46
N PHE A 239 12.92 -8.26 1.70
CA PHE A 239 14.23 -8.78 2.08
C PHE A 239 14.45 -10.24 1.68
N GLU A 240 13.39 -10.98 1.37
CA GLU A 240 13.53 -12.32 0.79
C GLU A 240 14.04 -12.25 -0.64
N THR A 241 13.50 -11.32 -1.41
CA THR A 241 14.00 -11.00 -2.76
C THR A 241 15.47 -10.57 -2.71
N ALA A 242 15.83 -9.71 -1.75
CA ALA A 242 17.23 -9.31 -1.56
C ALA A 242 18.13 -10.50 -1.21
N ARG A 243 17.66 -11.39 -0.32
CA ARG A 243 18.39 -12.60 0.08
C ARG A 243 18.64 -13.57 -1.08
N SER A 244 17.74 -13.62 -2.06
CA SER A 244 17.89 -14.45 -3.26
C SER A 244 19.08 -14.03 -4.14
N GLY A 245 19.53 -12.77 -4.02
CA GLY A 245 20.67 -12.21 -4.74
C GLY A 245 20.39 -11.77 -6.18
N ASP A 246 19.17 -11.91 -6.69
CA ASP A 246 18.80 -11.47 -8.05
C ASP A 246 18.40 -9.98 -8.05
N LEU A 247 19.41 -9.14 -7.93
CA LEU A 247 19.25 -7.68 -7.89
C LEU A 247 19.81 -6.99 -9.15
N SER A 248 20.34 -7.73 -10.10
CA SER A 248 21.06 -7.20 -11.28
C SER A 248 20.23 -6.30 -12.18
N ARG A 249 18.91 -6.47 -12.15
CA ARG A 249 17.94 -5.64 -12.93
C ARG A 249 17.78 -4.23 -12.39
N TYR A 250 18.22 -3.96 -11.17
CA TYR A 250 18.06 -2.63 -10.55
C TYR A 250 19.34 -1.82 -10.71
N LYS A 251 19.19 -0.53 -10.97
CA LYS A 251 20.26 0.45 -10.98
C LYS A 251 20.31 1.29 -9.71
N VAL A 252 19.20 1.31 -8.98
CA VAL A 252 19.08 1.99 -7.69
C VAL A 252 18.28 1.09 -6.75
N ILE A 253 18.78 0.92 -5.54
CA ILE A 253 18.07 0.27 -4.45
C ILE A 253 17.95 1.27 -3.30
N ILE A 254 16.73 1.54 -2.87
CA ILE A 254 16.44 2.50 -1.81
C ILE A 254 15.96 1.75 -0.58
N ASN A 255 16.68 1.92 0.54
CA ASN A 255 16.15 1.58 1.84
C ASN A 255 15.48 2.81 2.43
N ALA A 256 14.17 2.78 2.57
CA ALA A 256 13.39 3.93 2.95
C ALA A 256 13.40 4.11 4.47
N GLY A 257 14.40 4.81 4.96
CA GLY A 257 14.55 5.14 6.37
C GLY A 257 15.75 4.49 7.03
N LYS A 258 15.72 4.46 8.34
CA LYS A 258 16.80 3.93 9.15
C LYS A 258 16.76 2.38 9.18
N ALA A 259 17.86 1.74 8.84
CA ALA A 259 17.94 0.28 8.70
C ALA A 259 17.45 -0.49 9.94
N GLY A 260 17.66 0.06 11.15
CA GLY A 260 17.20 -0.58 12.39
C GLY A 260 15.68 -0.50 12.62
N ASP A 261 14.97 0.34 11.88
CA ASP A 261 13.54 0.47 12.03
C ASP A 261 12.81 -0.69 11.34
N ALA A 262 11.70 -1.14 11.92
CA ALA A 262 10.97 -2.31 11.46
C ALA A 262 10.56 -2.20 9.98
N TRP A 263 10.08 -1.04 9.56
CA TRP A 263 9.63 -0.79 8.18
C TRP A 263 10.76 -0.76 7.15
N SER A 264 11.98 -0.53 7.61
CA SER A 264 13.18 -0.41 6.77
C SER A 264 14.11 -1.61 6.90
N GLY A 265 13.62 -2.72 7.44
CA GLY A 265 14.32 -3.99 7.49
C GLY A 265 14.54 -4.56 8.87
N GLY A 266 14.85 -3.73 9.88
CA GLY A 266 15.11 -4.21 11.25
C GLY A 266 16.15 -5.32 11.27
N ASP A 267 15.79 -6.47 11.85
CA ASP A 267 16.68 -7.63 11.97
C ASP A 267 17.05 -8.29 10.63
N ASN A 268 16.37 -8.00 9.53
CA ASN A 268 16.82 -8.49 8.22
C ASN A 268 18.22 -7.99 7.86
N TRP A 269 18.62 -6.82 8.36
CA TRP A 269 19.96 -6.29 8.16
C TRP A 269 21.06 -6.99 8.96
N LYS A 270 20.68 -7.92 9.86
CA LYS A 270 21.61 -8.82 10.56
C LYS A 270 21.83 -10.13 9.81
N ASP A 271 21.03 -10.39 8.78
CA ASP A 271 21.19 -11.58 7.94
C ASP A 271 22.38 -11.40 6.99
N VAL A 272 23.37 -12.25 7.16
CA VAL A 272 24.61 -12.22 6.37
C VAL A 272 24.32 -12.34 4.86
N LYS A 273 23.36 -13.16 4.45
CA LYS A 273 23.00 -13.34 3.03
C LYS A 273 22.42 -12.06 2.42
N VAL A 274 21.61 -11.33 3.17
CA VAL A 274 21.09 -10.02 2.73
C VAL A 274 22.22 -9.03 2.56
N VAL A 275 23.10 -8.94 3.56
CA VAL A 275 24.22 -8.00 3.52
C VAL A 275 25.19 -8.35 2.39
N GLU A 276 25.53 -9.61 2.20
CA GLU A 276 26.37 -10.06 1.11
C GLU A 276 25.75 -9.77 -0.27
N ALA A 277 24.46 -10.04 -0.45
CA ALA A 277 23.77 -9.78 -1.71
C ALA A 277 23.74 -8.28 -2.07
N ILE A 278 23.43 -7.43 -1.11
CA ILE A 278 23.45 -5.98 -1.31
C ILE A 278 24.88 -5.47 -1.56
N THR A 279 25.85 -5.95 -0.79
CA THR A 279 27.26 -5.57 -0.95
C THR A 279 27.75 -5.96 -2.35
N LYS A 280 27.50 -7.19 -2.78
CA LYS A 280 27.85 -7.66 -4.12
C LYS A 280 27.19 -6.78 -5.19
N TRP A 281 25.92 -6.49 -5.05
CA TRP A 281 25.20 -5.64 -6.00
C TRP A 281 25.83 -4.24 -6.09
N VAL A 282 26.22 -3.62 -4.97
CA VAL A 282 26.89 -2.31 -4.95
C VAL A 282 28.19 -2.33 -5.75
N TYR A 283 28.99 -3.40 -5.62
CA TYR A 283 30.25 -3.49 -6.35
C TYR A 283 30.09 -3.82 -7.84
N GLU A 284 29.05 -4.55 -8.21
CA GLU A 284 28.87 -5.02 -9.60
C GLU A 284 27.97 -4.10 -10.44
N TRP A 285 27.02 -3.44 -9.84
CA TRP A 285 25.90 -2.77 -10.54
C TRP A 285 25.57 -1.38 -10.05
N GLY A 286 25.95 -1.04 -8.84
CA GLY A 286 25.65 0.23 -8.15
C GLY A 286 26.52 1.43 -8.57
#